data_cd5208f306ae4bbe89014b47a2a133d6
#
_entry.id   cd5208f306ae4bbe89014b47a2a133d6
#
_cell.length_a   1.000
_cell.length_b   1.000
_cell.length_c   1.000
_cell.angle_alpha   90.00
_cell.angle_beta   90.00
_cell.angle_gamma   90.00
#
_symmetry.space_group_name_H-M   'P 1'
#
loop_
_entity.id
_entity.type
_entity.pdbx_description
1 polymer ?
#
loop_
_entity_poly.entity_id
_entity_poly.type
_entity_poly.pdbx_seq_one_letter_code
_entity_poly.pdbx_strand_id
1 'polypeptide(L)' 'MKSLTEKQKNILEFIEEFLDREGMAPTVYEIADNFQIKTSTVFAHLRALQK' A
#
# COMPACT_ATOMS: atom_id res chain seq x y z
N MET A 1 9.75 14.78 13.94
CA MET A 1 9.41 13.50 13.56
C MET A 1 8.69 13.44 12.22
N LYS A 2 8.90 12.39 11.58
CA LYS A 2 8.42 12.29 10.25
C LYS A 2 7.20 11.42 10.16
N SER A 3 6.16 11.89 9.63
CA SER A 3 4.96 11.09 9.50
C SER A 3 4.83 10.59 8.07
N LEU A 4 4.02 9.57 7.90
CA LEU A 4 3.76 9.04 6.58
C LEU A 4 2.98 10.05 5.76
N THR A 5 3.20 10.04 4.46
CA THR A 5 2.38 10.85 3.58
C THR A 5 0.97 10.30 3.57
N GLU A 6 0.04 11.12 3.14
CA GLU A 6 -1.35 10.69 3.06
C GLU A 6 -1.47 9.44 2.19
N LYS A 7 -0.78 9.43 1.06
CA LYS A 7 -0.85 8.30 0.16
C LYS A 7 -0.28 7.04 0.78
N GLN A 8 0.85 7.16 1.46
CA GLN A 8 1.46 6.00 2.10
C GLN A 8 0.55 5.45 3.19
N LYS A 9 -0.06 6.34 3.95
CA LYS A 9 -0.96 5.93 5.01
C LYS A 9 -2.16 5.19 4.43
N ASN A 10 -2.72 5.69 3.33
CA ASN A 10 -3.87 5.05 2.72
C ASN A 10 -3.52 3.67 2.19
N ILE A 11 -2.33 3.53 1.61
CA ILE A 11 -1.89 2.24 1.10
C ILE A 11 -1.72 1.25 2.24
N LEU A 12 -1.13 1.69 3.34
CA LEU A 12 -0.94 0.83 4.49
C LEU A 12 -2.27 0.35 5.04
N GLU A 13 -3.23 1.27 5.16
CA GLU A 13 -4.55 0.90 5.66
C GLU A 13 -5.24 -0.09 4.73
N PHE A 14 -5.08 0.10 3.43
CA PHE A 14 -5.67 -0.83 2.47
C PHE A 14 -5.07 -2.23 2.63
N ILE A 15 -3.77 -2.30 2.81
CA ILE A 15 -3.10 -3.58 2.99
C ILE A 15 -3.60 -4.27 4.25
N GLU A 16 -3.72 -3.52 5.33
CA GLU A 16 -4.16 -4.10 6.60
C GLU A 16 -5.59 -4.60 6.53
N GLU A 17 -6.46 -3.82 5.90
CA GLU A 17 -7.85 -4.23 5.77
C GLU A 17 -7.97 -5.43 4.84
N PHE A 18 -7.19 -5.44 3.78
CA PHE A 18 -7.21 -6.56 2.85
C PHE A 18 -6.76 -7.84 3.56
N LEU A 19 -5.67 -7.74 4.30
CA LEU A 19 -5.14 -8.88 5.03
C LEU A 19 -6.16 -9.40 6.04
N ASP A 20 -6.82 -8.51 6.73
CA ASP A 20 -7.79 -8.88 7.74
C ASP A 20 -9.00 -9.57 7.11
N ARG A 21 -9.41 -9.10 5.92
CA ARG A 21 -10.60 -9.63 5.28
C ARG A 21 -10.31 -10.90 4.47
N GLU A 22 -9.19 -10.91 3.76
CA GLU A 22 -8.89 -12.01 2.86
C GLU A 22 -7.92 -13.04 3.44
N GLY A 23 -7.26 -12.73 4.52
CA GLY A 23 -6.30 -13.64 5.12
C GLY A 23 -4.95 -13.62 4.44
N MET A 24 -4.73 -12.74 3.48
CA MET A 24 -3.46 -12.65 2.79
C MET A 24 -3.28 -11.22 2.28
N ALA A 25 -2.03 -10.83 2.10
CA ALA A 25 -1.74 -9.48 1.63
C ALA A 25 -2.12 -9.32 0.16
N PRO A 26 -2.49 -8.11 -0.26
CA PRO A 26 -2.80 -7.87 -1.67
C PRO A 26 -1.52 -7.86 -2.51
N THR A 27 -1.67 -8.17 -3.79
CA THR A 27 -0.55 -8.07 -4.71
C THR A 27 -0.33 -6.61 -5.08
N VAL A 28 0.85 -6.31 -5.63
CA VAL A 28 1.11 -4.94 -6.08
C VAL A 28 0.12 -4.51 -7.14
N TYR A 29 -0.37 -5.46 -7.95
CA TYR A 29 -1.34 -5.12 -8.98
C TYR A 29 -2.67 -4.72 -8.37
N GLU A 30 -3.07 -5.38 -7.31
CA GLU A 30 -4.31 -5.03 -6.62
C GLU A 30 -4.21 -3.66 -5.98
N ILE A 31 -3.07 -3.36 -5.39
CA ILE A 31 -2.86 -2.06 -4.78
C ILE A 31 -2.88 -0.98 -5.85
N ALA A 32 -2.14 -1.22 -6.94
CA ALA A 32 -2.07 -0.24 -8.02
C ALA A 32 -3.46 0.03 -8.59
N ASP A 33 -4.24 -1.01 -8.78
CA ASP A 33 -5.57 -0.86 -9.35
C ASP A 33 -6.50 -0.11 -8.39
N ASN A 34 -6.40 -0.43 -7.10
CA ASN A 34 -7.26 0.21 -6.12
C ASN A 34 -7.01 1.71 -6.02
N PHE A 35 -5.77 2.13 -6.16
CA PHE A 35 -5.42 3.54 -6.04
C PHE A 35 -5.20 4.19 -7.39
N GLN A 36 -5.33 3.43 -8.48
CA GLN A 36 -5.17 3.96 -9.83
C GLN A 36 -3.81 4.60 -10.04
N ILE A 37 -2.80 3.89 -9.63
CA ILE A 37 -1.42 4.32 -9.79
C ILE A 37 -0.64 3.20 -10.45
N LYS A 38 0.58 3.51 -10.87
CA LYS A 38 1.43 2.52 -11.51
C LYS A 38 2.03 1.59 -10.48
N THR A 39 2.34 0.37 -10.90
CA THR A 39 2.97 -0.58 -10.00
C THR A 39 4.33 -0.08 -9.51
N SER A 40 5.06 0.65 -10.35
CA SER A 40 6.33 1.22 -9.91
C SER A 40 6.12 2.19 -8.76
N THR A 41 5.02 2.94 -8.78
CA THR A 41 4.70 3.85 -7.71
C THR A 41 4.37 3.07 -6.43
N VAL A 42 3.67 1.94 -6.59
CA VAL A 42 3.37 1.08 -5.44
C VAL A 42 4.67 0.59 -4.80
N PHE A 43 5.62 0.15 -5.62
CA PHE A 43 6.90 -0.31 -5.09
C PHE A 43 7.62 0.78 -4.33
N ALA A 44 7.55 2.01 -4.84
CA ALA A 44 8.19 3.13 -4.16
C ALA A 44 7.59 3.34 -2.77
N HIS A 45 6.25 3.27 -2.68
CA HIS A 45 5.59 3.44 -1.39
C HIS A 45 5.91 2.29 -0.45
N LEU A 46 5.90 1.06 -0.96
CA LEU A 46 6.19 -0.09 -0.12
C LEU A 46 7.61 -0.03 0.42
N ARG A 47 8.53 0.42 -0.42
CA ARG A 47 9.91 0.55 0.01
C ARG A 47 10.04 1.56 1.13
N ALA A 48 9.29 2.66 1.04
CA ALA A 48 9.30 3.68 2.07
C ALA A 48 8.70 3.16 3.38
N LEU A 49 7.71 2.27 3.27
CA LEU A 49 7.05 1.73 4.46
C LEU A 49 7.85 0.63 5.13
N GLN A 50 8.82 0.11 4.43
CA GLN A 50 9.55 -1.05 4.89
C GLN A 50 10.72 -0.74 5.79
N LYS A 51 10.90 0.39 6.22
CA LYS A 51 12.08 0.76 7.00
C LYS A 51 12.35 -0.14 8.20
#